data_24df6480be3d5c319791af7ed6aaccbc
#
_entry.id   24df6480be3d5c319791af7ed6aaccbc
#
_cell.length_a   1.000
_cell.length_b   1.000
_cell.length_c   1.000
_cell.angle_alpha   90.00
_cell.angle_beta   90.00
_cell.angle_gamma   90.00
#
_symmetry.space_group_name_H-M   'P 1'
#
loop_
_entity.id
_entity.type
_entity.pdbx_description
1 polymer ?
#
loop_
_entity_poly.entity_id
_entity_poly.type
_entity_poly.pdbx_seq_one_letter_code
_entity_poly.pdbx_strand_id
1 'polypeptide(L)'
;MPQNDHGRLSLGRATPSDLPFIMETERLPGFDKMVGRWTADQHKAAYSNPSYAYLIGTEIGGEAFGFAIIRDLDDPHGNVCLKRIAIASPGRGYGTPFLGMVLDWVFREATAYRVWLDVLADNDRARHVYMRGGFIEEGLLRRAYKLPDESRIDLILMSILRPEWLKQRLTRSTE
;
A
#
# COMPACT_ATOMS: atom_id res chain seq x y z
N MET A 1 13.46 -14.03 22.88
CA MET A 1 12.58 -12.85 22.86
C MET A 1 12.77 -12.19 21.51
N PRO A 2 11.80 -12.18 20.58
CA PRO A 2 11.91 -11.36 19.40
C PRO A 2 11.83 -9.89 19.83
N GLN A 3 12.91 -9.15 19.66
CA GLN A 3 12.92 -7.71 19.81
C GLN A 3 11.97 -7.12 18.78
N ASN A 4 11.01 -6.32 19.24
CA ASN A 4 10.15 -5.51 18.38
C ASN A 4 11.02 -4.48 17.65
N ASP A 5 11.45 -4.82 16.45
CA ASP A 5 12.34 -4.01 15.60
C ASP A 5 11.60 -2.84 14.91
N HIS A 6 10.36 -2.56 15.32
CA HIS A 6 9.51 -1.53 14.72
C HIS A 6 9.98 -0.09 14.98
N GLY A 7 10.90 0.12 15.93
CA GLY A 7 11.56 1.42 16.15
C GLY A 7 12.58 1.82 15.09
N ARG A 8 12.82 0.96 14.09
CA ARG A 8 13.85 1.16 13.06
C ARG A 8 13.31 1.48 11.68
N LEU A 9 11.99 1.57 11.51
CA LEU A 9 11.38 1.86 10.21
C LEU A 9 10.99 3.32 10.10
N SER A 10 11.19 3.90 8.92
CA SER A 10 10.73 5.23 8.59
C SER A 10 9.97 5.25 7.26
N LEU A 11 9.14 6.27 7.07
CA LEU A 11 8.38 6.51 5.85
C LEU A 11 8.63 7.92 5.36
N GLY A 12 8.94 8.08 4.08
CA GLY A 12 9.11 9.37 3.43
C GLY A 12 8.47 9.42 2.05
N ARG A 13 8.35 10.63 1.50
CA ARG A 13 8.00 10.76 0.08
C ARG A 13 9.17 10.27 -0.77
N ALA A 14 8.85 9.50 -1.81
CA ALA A 14 9.82 9.09 -2.79
C ALA A 14 10.35 10.29 -3.59
N THR A 15 11.58 10.17 -4.04
CA THR A 15 12.21 11.06 -5.01
C THR A 15 12.28 10.38 -6.38
N PRO A 16 12.56 11.10 -7.49
CA PRO A 16 12.75 10.45 -8.79
C PRO A 16 13.84 9.37 -8.80
N SER A 17 14.83 9.46 -7.90
CA SER A 17 15.88 8.44 -7.78
C SER A 17 15.42 7.13 -7.16
N ASP A 18 14.22 7.10 -6.55
CA ASP A 18 13.62 5.89 -5.99
C ASP A 18 12.81 5.08 -7.02
N LEU A 19 12.51 5.65 -8.19
CA LEU A 19 11.73 4.97 -9.23
C LEU A 19 12.36 3.65 -9.71
N PRO A 20 13.70 3.53 -9.89
CA PRO A 20 14.31 2.24 -10.19
C PRO A 20 14.01 1.18 -9.13
N PHE A 21 14.16 1.48 -7.85
CA PHE A 21 13.83 0.56 -6.76
C PHE A 21 12.35 0.12 -6.80
N ILE A 22 11.42 1.04 -7.05
CA ILE A 22 9.99 0.75 -7.17
C ILE A 22 9.76 -0.22 -8.33
N MET A 23 10.32 0.07 -9.50
CA MET A 23 10.17 -0.76 -10.70
C MET A 23 10.81 -2.14 -10.55
N GLU A 24 11.94 -2.24 -9.89
CA GLU A 24 12.60 -3.50 -9.57
C GLU A 24 11.75 -4.33 -8.60
N THR A 25 11.21 -3.69 -7.56
CA THR A 25 10.35 -4.35 -6.57
C THR A 25 9.06 -4.89 -7.21
N GLU A 26 8.43 -4.14 -8.12
CA GLU A 26 7.24 -4.60 -8.87
C GLU A 26 7.51 -5.86 -9.71
N ARG A 27 8.77 -6.10 -10.07
CA ARG A 27 9.20 -7.20 -10.95
C ARG A 27 9.83 -8.38 -10.23
N LEU A 28 9.80 -8.36 -8.90
CA LEU A 28 10.33 -9.48 -8.12
C LEU A 28 9.59 -10.78 -8.43
N PRO A 29 10.30 -11.93 -8.41
CA PRO A 29 9.68 -13.24 -8.60
C PRO A 29 8.50 -13.44 -7.63
N GLY A 30 7.39 -13.95 -8.14
CA GLY A 30 6.16 -14.16 -7.38
C GLY A 30 5.23 -12.95 -7.32
N PHE A 31 5.64 -11.77 -7.83
CA PHE A 31 4.80 -10.58 -7.91
C PHE A 31 4.05 -10.41 -9.23
N ASP A 32 4.25 -11.33 -10.17
CA ASP A 32 3.73 -11.25 -11.55
C ASP A 32 2.21 -11.00 -11.65
N LYS A 33 1.45 -11.56 -10.73
CA LYS A 33 0.00 -11.38 -10.66
C LYS A 33 -0.42 -10.40 -9.55
N MET A 34 0.39 -10.27 -8.51
CA MET A 34 0.02 -9.61 -7.27
C MET A 34 0.29 -8.12 -7.24
N VAL A 35 1.28 -7.67 -8.00
CA VAL A 35 1.69 -6.26 -8.05
C VAL A 35 1.62 -5.78 -9.50
N GLY A 36 0.86 -4.72 -9.73
CA GLY A 36 0.80 -4.12 -11.07
C GLY A 36 2.17 -3.59 -11.50
N ARG A 37 2.46 -3.68 -12.78
CA ARG A 37 3.73 -3.22 -13.36
C ARG A 37 3.45 -2.06 -14.30
N TRP A 38 4.11 -0.95 -14.05
CA TRP A 38 4.08 0.21 -14.94
C TRP A 38 5.41 0.36 -15.68
N THR A 39 5.35 1.00 -16.83
CA THR A 39 6.53 1.47 -17.54
C THR A 39 7.13 2.70 -16.84
N ALA A 40 8.38 3.02 -17.16
CA ALA A 40 9.02 4.23 -16.63
C ALA A 40 8.22 5.50 -16.94
N ASP A 41 7.62 5.59 -18.14
CA ASP A 41 6.83 6.75 -18.53
C ASP A 41 5.50 6.84 -17.78
N GLN A 42 4.86 5.70 -17.49
CA GLN A 42 3.67 5.66 -16.65
C GLN A 42 3.99 6.10 -15.22
N HIS A 43 5.13 5.64 -14.65
CA HIS A 43 5.58 6.09 -13.34
C HIS A 43 5.88 7.59 -13.31
N LYS A 44 6.59 8.12 -14.32
CA LYS A 44 6.89 9.55 -14.41
C LYS A 44 5.62 10.40 -14.49
N ALA A 45 4.66 9.98 -15.32
CA ALA A 45 3.37 10.67 -15.45
C ALA A 45 2.59 10.70 -14.14
N ALA A 46 2.49 9.54 -13.43
CA ALA A 46 1.82 9.46 -12.15
C ALA A 46 2.58 10.23 -11.06
N TYR A 47 3.91 10.15 -11.02
CA TYR A 47 4.75 10.87 -10.05
C TYR A 47 4.59 12.40 -10.18
N SER A 48 4.42 12.91 -11.40
CA SER A 48 4.21 14.34 -11.67
C SER A 48 2.79 14.82 -11.43
N ASN A 49 1.84 13.91 -11.19
CA ASN A 49 0.45 14.23 -10.97
C ASN A 49 0.20 14.51 -9.46
N PRO A 50 -0.28 15.71 -9.07
CA PRO A 50 -0.52 16.06 -7.66
C PRO A 50 -1.57 15.20 -6.96
N SER A 51 -2.44 14.52 -7.71
CA SER A 51 -3.41 13.54 -7.18
C SER A 51 -2.73 12.26 -6.69
N TYR A 52 -1.42 12.07 -6.94
CA TYR A 52 -0.65 10.89 -6.53
C TYR A 52 0.38 11.23 -5.45
N ALA A 53 0.67 10.24 -4.62
CA ALA A 53 1.86 10.23 -3.77
C ALA A 53 2.59 8.90 -3.89
N TYR A 54 3.91 9.00 -3.97
CA TYR A 54 4.84 7.89 -3.90
C TYR A 54 5.55 7.93 -2.56
N LEU A 55 5.49 6.83 -1.83
CA LEU A 55 6.07 6.71 -0.48
C LEU A 55 7.10 5.59 -0.46
N ILE A 56 8.20 5.82 0.24
CA ILE A 56 9.27 4.84 0.45
C ILE A 56 9.38 4.53 1.93
N GLY A 57 9.40 3.23 2.25
CA GLY A 57 9.76 2.72 3.56
C GLY A 57 11.25 2.42 3.61
N THR A 58 11.94 2.94 4.62
CA THR A 58 13.37 2.69 4.87
C THR A 58 13.59 2.19 6.28
N GLU A 59 14.60 1.34 6.47
CA GLU A 59 15.15 1.07 7.79
C GLU A 59 15.95 2.29 8.26
N ILE A 60 15.92 2.64 9.53
CA ILE A 60 16.72 3.77 10.04
C ILE A 60 18.20 3.50 9.78
N GLY A 61 18.82 4.37 8.95
CA GLY A 61 20.20 4.22 8.51
C GLY A 61 20.44 3.10 7.49
N GLY A 62 19.39 2.52 6.95
CA GLY A 62 19.42 1.43 6.00
C GLY A 62 18.85 1.77 4.62
N GLU A 63 18.72 0.74 3.79
CA GLU A 63 18.17 0.82 2.44
C GLU A 63 16.65 0.80 2.43
N ALA A 64 16.06 1.19 1.30
CA ALA A 64 14.63 1.07 1.08
C ALA A 64 14.19 -0.40 1.14
N PHE A 65 13.13 -0.69 1.90
CA PHE A 65 12.59 -2.04 2.03
C PHE A 65 11.23 -2.23 1.36
N GLY A 66 10.55 -1.14 1.00
CA GLY A 66 9.23 -1.21 0.39
C GLY A 66 8.76 0.16 -0.12
N PHE A 67 7.66 0.14 -0.86
CA PHE A 67 7.04 1.34 -1.39
C PHE A 67 5.51 1.27 -1.34
N ALA A 68 4.86 2.42 -1.38
CA ALA A 68 3.44 2.56 -1.61
C ALA A 68 3.14 3.64 -2.65
N ILE A 69 2.12 3.42 -3.47
CA ILE A 69 1.58 4.40 -4.41
C ILE A 69 0.15 4.69 -4.00
N ILE A 70 -0.12 5.93 -3.71
CA ILE A 70 -1.43 6.45 -3.34
C ILE A 70 -1.95 7.27 -4.51
N ARG A 71 -3.24 7.22 -4.79
CA ARG A 71 -3.90 8.07 -5.79
C ARG A 71 -5.22 8.62 -5.28
N ASP A 72 -5.77 9.56 -6.04
CA ASP A 72 -7.04 10.23 -5.75
C ASP A 72 -6.96 11.07 -4.45
N LEU A 73 -5.79 11.70 -4.19
CA LEU A 73 -5.56 12.55 -3.02
C LEU A 73 -6.45 13.80 -2.99
N ASP A 74 -6.92 14.21 -4.16
CA ASP A 74 -7.79 15.37 -4.40
C ASP A 74 -9.26 14.99 -4.60
N ASP A 75 -9.64 13.73 -4.33
CA ASP A 75 -11.04 13.31 -4.43
C ASP A 75 -11.93 14.15 -3.50
N PRO A 76 -12.98 14.81 -4.04
CA PRO A 76 -13.80 15.74 -3.25
C PRO A 76 -14.62 15.07 -2.15
N HIS A 77 -14.79 13.75 -2.20
CA HIS A 77 -15.47 12.95 -1.17
C HIS A 77 -14.51 12.29 -0.20
N GLY A 78 -13.19 12.54 -0.35
CA GLY A 78 -12.17 11.97 0.51
C GLY A 78 -11.94 10.46 0.33
N ASN A 79 -12.23 9.91 -0.87
CA ASN A 79 -11.96 8.51 -1.20
C ASN A 79 -10.56 8.37 -1.80
N VAL A 80 -9.60 8.06 -0.98
CA VAL A 80 -8.21 7.88 -1.39
C VAL A 80 -7.92 6.40 -1.66
N CYS A 81 -7.26 6.12 -2.77
CA CYS A 81 -6.91 4.76 -3.18
C CYS A 81 -5.47 4.42 -2.81
N LEU A 82 -5.27 3.35 -2.03
CA LEU A 82 -3.97 2.69 -1.91
C LEU A 82 -3.76 1.82 -3.17
N LYS A 83 -3.16 2.41 -4.20
CA LYS A 83 -3.02 1.80 -5.53
C LYS A 83 -2.04 0.63 -5.53
N ARG A 84 -0.93 0.73 -4.79
CA ARG A 84 0.09 -0.30 -4.63
C ARG A 84 0.76 -0.20 -3.28
N ILE A 85 1.11 -1.35 -2.73
CA ILE A 85 2.03 -1.47 -1.60
C ILE A 85 2.82 -2.77 -1.79
N ALA A 86 4.13 -2.70 -1.69
CA ALA A 86 4.98 -3.85 -1.85
C ALA A 86 6.22 -3.76 -0.94
N ILE A 87 6.70 -4.92 -0.51
CA ILE A 87 7.89 -5.10 0.32
C ILE A 87 8.92 -5.87 -0.52
N ALA A 88 10.12 -5.29 -0.68
CA ALA A 88 11.19 -5.89 -1.48
C ALA A 88 11.73 -7.21 -0.90
N SER A 89 11.69 -7.35 0.43
CA SER A 89 12.13 -8.58 1.13
C SER A 89 10.98 -9.15 1.97
N PRO A 90 10.06 -9.93 1.36
CA PRO A 90 8.94 -10.52 2.09
C PRO A 90 9.42 -11.49 3.19
N GLY A 91 8.63 -11.63 4.25
CA GLY A 91 8.93 -12.56 5.36
C GLY A 91 9.61 -11.93 6.57
N ARG A 92 10.07 -10.67 6.49
CA ARG A 92 10.69 -9.93 7.62
C ARG A 92 9.68 -9.30 8.59
N GLY A 93 8.38 -9.51 8.38
CA GLY A 93 7.34 -8.96 9.26
C GLY A 93 7.00 -7.48 9.02
N TYR A 94 7.55 -6.86 7.99
CA TYR A 94 7.37 -5.41 7.74
C TYR A 94 6.00 -5.01 7.17
N GLY A 95 5.21 -5.95 6.66
CA GLY A 95 3.96 -5.65 5.96
C GLY A 95 2.95 -4.88 6.79
N THR A 96 2.61 -5.36 7.98
CA THR A 96 1.64 -4.68 8.87
C THR A 96 2.16 -3.35 9.41
N PRO A 97 3.40 -3.24 9.93
CA PRO A 97 3.96 -1.95 10.32
C PRO A 97 4.01 -0.94 9.18
N PHE A 98 4.45 -1.36 8.00
CA PHE A 98 4.53 -0.49 6.82
C PHE A 98 3.15 0.02 6.40
N LEU A 99 2.15 -0.86 6.33
CA LEU A 99 0.77 -0.46 6.07
C LEU A 99 0.27 0.56 7.10
N GLY A 100 0.58 0.35 8.38
CA GLY A 100 0.24 1.29 9.46
C GLY A 100 0.83 2.68 9.24
N MET A 101 2.12 2.76 8.88
CA MET A 101 2.79 4.04 8.56
C MET A 101 2.17 4.73 7.33
N VAL A 102 1.83 3.96 6.29
CA VAL A 102 1.17 4.48 5.08
C VAL A 102 -0.20 5.05 5.42
N LEU A 103 -1.01 4.33 6.20
CA LEU A 103 -2.32 4.82 6.64
C LEU A 103 -2.20 6.08 7.51
N ASP A 104 -1.22 6.11 8.42
CA ASP A 104 -0.94 7.29 9.24
C ASP A 104 -0.60 8.50 8.37
N TRP A 105 0.22 8.29 7.34
CA TRP A 105 0.55 9.34 6.38
C TRP A 105 -0.70 9.83 5.62
N VAL A 106 -1.48 8.92 5.04
CA VAL A 106 -2.67 9.28 4.26
C VAL A 106 -3.69 10.05 5.11
N PHE A 107 -4.00 9.56 6.31
CA PHE A 107 -5.00 10.20 7.16
C PHE A 107 -4.55 11.51 7.81
N ARG A 108 -3.25 11.79 7.85
CA ARG A 108 -2.70 13.04 8.37
C ARG A 108 -2.45 14.08 7.28
N GLU A 109 -1.89 13.67 6.14
CA GLU A 109 -1.44 14.59 5.09
C GLU A 109 -2.52 14.85 4.04
N ALA A 110 -3.49 13.93 3.86
CA ALA A 110 -4.60 14.09 2.95
C ALA A 110 -5.92 14.31 3.68
N THR A 111 -6.90 14.92 3.00
CA THR A 111 -8.27 15.08 3.51
C THR A 111 -9.08 13.78 3.41
N ALA A 112 -8.42 12.64 3.47
CA ALA A 112 -9.04 11.34 3.33
C ALA A 112 -10.04 11.06 4.45
N TYR A 113 -11.24 10.64 4.08
CA TYR A 113 -12.21 10.04 5.00
C TYR A 113 -12.20 8.52 4.90
N ARG A 114 -11.93 7.99 3.70
CA ARG A 114 -11.91 6.57 3.38
C ARG A 114 -10.67 6.24 2.58
N VAL A 115 -9.92 5.24 3.00
CA VAL A 115 -8.85 4.63 2.21
C VAL A 115 -9.34 3.29 1.71
N TRP A 116 -9.26 3.06 0.40
CA TRP A 116 -9.69 1.84 -0.23
C TRP A 116 -8.60 1.22 -1.10
N LEU A 117 -8.71 -0.06 -1.33
CA LEU A 117 -7.86 -0.84 -2.23
C LEU A 117 -8.67 -1.98 -2.86
N ASP A 118 -8.15 -2.52 -3.92
CA ASP A 118 -8.53 -3.83 -4.44
C ASP A 118 -7.35 -4.81 -4.34
N VAL A 119 -7.65 -6.07 -4.10
CA VAL A 119 -6.67 -7.14 -3.95
C VAL A 119 -7.18 -8.39 -4.65
N LEU A 120 -6.27 -9.20 -5.21
CA LEU A 120 -6.65 -10.48 -5.81
C LEU A 120 -7.38 -11.35 -4.79
N ALA A 121 -8.50 -11.96 -5.21
CA ALA A 121 -9.34 -12.76 -4.33
C ALA A 121 -8.61 -13.96 -3.71
N ASP A 122 -7.59 -14.48 -4.41
CA ASP A 122 -6.71 -15.58 -3.98
C ASP A 122 -5.42 -15.14 -3.27
N ASN A 123 -5.21 -13.82 -3.07
CA ASN A 123 -4.05 -13.30 -2.35
C ASN A 123 -4.33 -13.23 -0.84
N ASP A 124 -4.50 -14.39 -0.20
CA ASP A 124 -4.82 -14.49 1.23
C ASP A 124 -3.80 -13.78 2.13
N ARG A 125 -2.52 -13.79 1.73
CA ARG A 125 -1.46 -13.13 2.48
C ARG A 125 -1.68 -11.61 2.56
N ALA A 126 -1.94 -10.96 1.45
CA ALA A 126 -2.18 -9.51 1.42
C ALA A 126 -3.51 -9.18 2.12
N ARG A 127 -4.57 -9.95 1.87
CA ARG A 127 -5.86 -9.76 2.55
C ARG A 127 -5.71 -9.83 4.07
N HIS A 128 -4.93 -10.80 4.58
CA HIS A 128 -4.64 -10.92 6.01
C HIS A 128 -3.91 -9.68 6.56
N VAL A 129 -2.91 -9.16 5.84
CA VAL A 129 -2.20 -7.93 6.23
C VAL A 129 -3.17 -6.74 6.28
N TYR A 130 -4.05 -6.59 5.29
CA TYR A 130 -5.03 -5.51 5.25
C TYR A 130 -6.05 -5.62 6.38
N MET A 131 -6.61 -6.80 6.64
CA MET A 131 -7.52 -7.01 7.78
C MET A 131 -6.84 -6.68 9.11
N ARG A 132 -5.59 -7.07 9.32
CA ARG A 132 -4.82 -6.69 10.52
C ARG A 132 -4.56 -5.19 10.59
N GLY A 133 -4.47 -4.52 9.45
CA GLY A 133 -4.40 -3.06 9.34
C GLY A 133 -5.73 -2.34 9.60
N GLY A 134 -6.83 -3.11 9.72
CA GLY A 134 -8.17 -2.60 10.00
C GLY A 134 -9.06 -2.42 8.79
N PHE A 135 -8.63 -2.88 7.61
CA PHE A 135 -9.50 -2.90 6.44
C PHE A 135 -10.63 -3.91 6.59
N ILE A 136 -11.78 -3.56 6.07
CA ILE A 136 -12.97 -4.41 5.97
C ILE A 136 -13.21 -4.76 4.50
N GLU A 137 -13.56 -6.01 4.23
CA GLU A 137 -13.98 -6.44 2.90
C GLU A 137 -15.39 -5.91 2.59
N GLU A 138 -15.54 -5.19 1.49
CA GLU A 138 -16.82 -4.61 1.06
C GLU A 138 -17.52 -5.44 -0.02
N GLY A 139 -16.76 -6.19 -0.81
CA GLY A 139 -17.38 -7.00 -1.84
C GLY A 139 -16.42 -7.60 -2.86
N LEU A 140 -16.97 -8.49 -3.68
CA LEU A 140 -16.29 -9.17 -4.76
C LEU A 140 -16.51 -8.41 -6.08
N LEU A 141 -15.43 -8.01 -6.72
CA LEU A 141 -15.40 -7.44 -8.07
C LEU A 141 -15.14 -8.58 -9.06
N ARG A 142 -16.20 -9.15 -9.62
CA ARG A 142 -16.10 -10.32 -10.50
C ARG A 142 -15.39 -9.99 -11.79
N ARG A 143 -14.35 -10.78 -12.13
CA ARG A 143 -13.57 -10.69 -13.38
C ARG A 143 -13.01 -9.28 -13.66
N ALA A 144 -12.73 -8.52 -12.61
CA ALA A 144 -12.34 -7.12 -12.70
C ALA A 144 -10.88 -6.93 -13.16
N TYR A 145 -10.01 -7.91 -12.95
CA TYR A 145 -8.61 -7.82 -13.34
C TYR A 145 -8.30 -8.71 -14.53
N LYS A 146 -7.66 -8.15 -15.57
CA LYS A 146 -7.25 -8.84 -16.78
C LYS A 146 -5.77 -9.19 -16.68
N LEU A 147 -5.44 -10.45 -16.82
CA LEU A 147 -4.07 -10.94 -16.88
C LEU A 147 -3.47 -10.81 -18.29
N PRO A 148 -2.13 -10.90 -18.44
CA PRO A 148 -1.46 -10.82 -19.74
C PRO A 148 -1.91 -11.90 -20.75
N ASP A 149 -2.36 -13.05 -20.27
CA ASP A 149 -2.91 -14.16 -21.08
C ASP A 149 -4.38 -13.97 -21.46
N GLU A 150 -4.91 -12.77 -21.31
CA GLU A 150 -6.33 -12.38 -21.56
C GLU A 150 -7.33 -12.98 -20.55
N SER A 151 -6.94 -13.90 -19.67
CA SER A 151 -7.79 -14.41 -18.61
C SER A 151 -8.15 -13.30 -17.61
N ARG A 152 -9.26 -13.50 -16.90
CA ARG A 152 -9.74 -12.53 -15.92
C ARG A 152 -9.91 -13.17 -14.56
N ILE A 153 -9.54 -12.43 -13.54
CA ILE A 153 -9.63 -12.86 -12.15
C ILE A 153 -10.44 -11.87 -11.32
N ASP A 154 -10.93 -12.36 -10.20
CA ASP A 154 -11.73 -11.59 -9.27
C ASP A 154 -10.85 -10.76 -8.34
N LEU A 155 -11.35 -9.60 -7.92
CA LEU A 155 -10.75 -8.77 -6.88
C LEU A 155 -11.68 -8.67 -5.69
N ILE A 156 -11.11 -8.49 -4.51
CA ILE A 156 -11.84 -8.09 -3.30
C ILE A 156 -11.63 -6.60 -3.10
N LEU A 157 -12.71 -5.85 -2.99
CA LEU A 157 -12.69 -4.45 -2.57
C LEU A 157 -12.61 -4.39 -1.05
N MET A 158 -11.66 -3.63 -0.52
CA MET A 158 -11.48 -3.43 0.91
C MET A 158 -11.33 -1.94 1.22
N SER A 159 -11.76 -1.53 2.41
CA SER A 159 -11.59 -0.15 2.87
C SER A 159 -11.41 -0.03 4.37
N ILE A 160 -10.89 1.13 4.80
CA ILE A 160 -10.85 1.58 6.18
C ILE A 160 -11.30 3.04 6.24
N LEU A 161 -12.15 3.36 7.21
CA LEU A 161 -12.64 4.71 7.42
C LEU A 161 -11.79 5.45 8.46
N ARG A 162 -11.71 6.78 8.35
CA ARG A 162 -11.01 7.65 9.33
C ARG A 162 -11.43 7.38 10.78
N PRO A 163 -12.72 7.23 11.14
CA PRO A 163 -13.10 6.93 12.52
C PRO A 163 -12.58 5.57 13.01
N GLU A 164 -12.51 4.56 12.14
CA GLU A 164 -12.00 3.23 12.46
C GLU A 164 -10.48 3.28 12.73
N TRP A 165 -9.74 3.99 11.87
CA TRP A 165 -8.31 4.24 12.06
C TRP A 165 -8.03 4.98 13.36
N LEU A 166 -8.77 6.04 13.68
CA LEU A 166 -8.63 6.79 14.93
C LEU A 166 -8.86 5.90 16.15
N LYS A 167 -9.90 5.05 16.12
CA LYS A 167 -10.19 4.11 17.21
C LYS A 167 -9.03 3.13 17.45
N GLN A 168 -8.46 2.57 16.38
CA GLN A 168 -7.32 1.66 16.50
C GLN A 168 -6.08 2.33 17.10
N ARG A 169 -5.82 3.58 16.76
CA ARG A 169 -4.70 4.34 17.33
C ARG A 169 -4.85 4.56 18.83
N LEU A 170 -6.06 4.88 19.29
CA LEU A 170 -6.32 5.03 20.72
C LEU A 170 -6.07 3.73 21.50
N THR A 171 -6.48 2.60 20.95
CA THR A 171 -6.25 1.28 21.57
C THR A 171 -4.76 0.94 21.67
N ARG A 172 -3.97 1.22 20.60
CA ARG A 172 -2.52 0.95 20.58
C ARG A 172 -1.69 1.86 21.50
N SER A 173 -2.22 3.04 21.86
CA SER A 173 -1.53 3.98 22.76
C SER A 173 -1.75 3.66 24.24
N THR A 174 -2.62 2.69 24.55
CA THR A 174 -2.99 2.30 25.92
C THR A 174 -2.35 0.98 26.36
N GLU A 175 -1.64 0.29 25.43
CA GLU A 175 -0.84 -0.92 25.70
C GLU A 175 0.66 -0.59 25.77
#